data_1ac7e665b2b583e909681231a6523697
#
_entry.id   1ac7e665b2b583e909681231a6523697
#
_cell.length_a   1.000
_cell.length_b   1.000
_cell.length_c   1.000
_cell.angle_alpha   90.00
_cell.angle_beta   90.00
_cell.angle_gamma   90.00
#
_symmetry.space_group_name_H-M   'P 1'
#
loop_
_entity.id
_entity.type
_entity.pdbx_description
1 polymer ?
#
loop_
_entity_poly.entity_id
_entity_poly.type
_entity_poly.pdbx_seq_one_letter_code
_entity_poly.pdbx_strand_id
1 'polypeptide(L)' 'MSKKDKKIETQITDSKVKVGADQFDGYNLAIGKKVIGEIAELDGQFAIIKNGNAESFYKKLERAVETLIETYNLSK' A
#
# COMPACT_ATOMS: atom_id res chain seq x y z
N MET A 1 -17.52 16.31 -19.55
CA MET A 1 -17.27 16.00 -19.17
C MET A 1 -17.04 15.63 -18.58
N SER A 2 -16.93 15.38 -18.32
CA SER A 2 -16.73 15.04 -17.64
C SER A 2 -16.40 14.52 -17.14
N LYS A 3 -16.36 14.09 -16.85
CA LYS A 3 -16.16 13.51 -16.37
C LYS A 3 -15.73 13.24 -15.62
N LYS A 4 -15.54 12.96 -15.05
CA LYS A 4 -15.13 12.55 -14.39
C LYS A 4 -14.88 12.38 -13.61
N ASP A 5 -14.70 12.29 -13.25
CA ASP A 5 -14.49 12.10 -12.57
C ASP A 5 -14.31 11.66 -11.45
N LYS A 6 -14.44 11.17 -10.95
CA LYS A 6 -14.37 10.50 -9.87
C LYS A 6 -13.40 9.49 -9.85
N LYS A 7 -12.32 9.63 -10.47
CA LYS A 7 -11.34 8.74 -10.46
C LYS A 7 -10.62 8.87 -9.20
N ILE A 8 -10.46 7.83 -8.44
CA ILE A 8 -9.67 7.84 -7.24
C ILE A 8 -8.23 7.84 -7.65
N GLU A 9 -7.51 8.88 -7.28
CA GLU A 9 -6.12 8.96 -7.61
C GLU A 9 -5.29 8.25 -6.58
N THR A 10 -4.75 7.11 -6.97
CA THR A 10 -3.90 6.33 -6.10
C THR A 10 -2.45 6.70 -6.36
N GLN A 11 -1.73 7.04 -5.32
CA GLN A 11 -0.33 7.43 -5.44
C GLN A 11 0.54 6.46 -4.68
N ILE A 12 1.61 6.02 -5.32
CA ILE A 12 2.57 5.12 -4.70
C ILE A 12 3.89 5.85 -4.62
N THR A 13 4.42 5.99 -3.41
CA THR A 13 5.65 6.74 -3.17
C THR A 13 6.66 5.85 -2.49
N ASP A 14 7.91 5.92 -2.96
CA ASP A 14 9.00 5.19 -2.31
C ASP A 14 9.15 5.66 -0.88
N SER A 15 9.36 4.72 0.03
CA SER A 15 9.47 5.07 1.43
C SER A 15 10.18 3.95 2.17
N LYS A 16 10.69 4.26 3.35
CA LYS A 16 11.22 3.24 4.23
C LYS A 16 10.09 2.78 5.11
N VAL A 17 9.90 1.49 5.17
CA VAL A 17 8.82 0.89 5.94
C VAL A 17 9.40 0.11 7.10
N LYS A 18 8.88 0.39 8.28
CA LYS A 18 9.37 -0.26 9.47
C LYS A 18 8.57 -1.53 9.73
N VAL A 19 9.27 -2.64 9.85
CA VAL A 19 8.64 -3.91 10.11
C VAL A 19 9.34 -4.50 11.32
N GLY A 20 8.64 -4.56 12.44
CA GLY A 20 9.25 -4.99 13.68
C GLY A 20 10.33 -4.00 14.10
N ALA A 21 11.53 -4.49 14.29
CA ALA A 21 12.66 -3.65 14.71
C ALA A 21 13.50 -3.16 13.54
N ASP A 22 13.19 -3.60 12.33
CA ASP A 22 13.99 -3.29 11.16
C ASP A 22 13.27 -2.39 10.19
N GLN A 23 14.06 -1.75 9.32
CA GLN A 23 13.50 -0.94 8.26
C GLN A 23 13.83 -1.57 6.93
N PHE A 24 12.88 -1.51 6.01
CA PHE A 24 13.06 -2.07 4.69
C PHE A 24 12.62 -1.06 3.65
N ASP A 25 13.15 -1.22 2.44
CA ASP A 25 12.67 -0.39 1.34
C ASP A 25 11.23 -0.80 1.05
N GLY A 26 10.43 0.17 0.71
CA GLY A 26 9.05 -0.12 0.43
C GLY A 26 8.34 1.07 -0.15
N TYR A 27 7.02 1.10 0.03
CA TYR A 27 6.18 2.10 -0.58
C TYR A 27 5.07 2.50 0.36
N ASN A 28 4.64 3.76 0.22
CA ASN A 28 3.41 4.22 0.84
C ASN A 28 2.35 4.30 -0.22
N LEU A 29 1.17 3.84 0.09
CA LEU A 29 0.04 3.92 -0.81
C LEU A 29 -0.93 4.95 -0.26
N ALA A 30 -1.25 5.93 -1.09
CA ALA A 30 -2.14 6.99 -0.67
C ALA A 30 -3.26 7.19 -1.68
N ILE A 31 -4.40 7.57 -1.19
CA ILE A 31 -5.52 7.96 -2.04
C ILE A 31 -5.83 9.40 -1.68
N GLY A 32 -5.68 10.26 -2.67
CA GLY A 32 -5.80 11.68 -2.42
C GLY A 32 -4.71 12.10 -1.47
N LYS A 33 -5.07 12.63 -0.34
CA LYS A 33 -4.10 13.09 0.64
C LYS A 33 -3.95 12.14 1.81
N LYS A 34 -4.58 10.98 1.72
CA LYS A 34 -4.60 10.07 2.84
C LYS A 34 -3.80 8.82 2.54
N VAL A 35 -2.85 8.49 3.40
CA VAL A 35 -2.09 7.26 3.27
C VAL A 35 -2.96 6.12 3.79
N ILE A 36 -3.22 5.15 2.94
CA ILE A 36 -4.10 4.05 3.31
C ILE A 36 -3.33 2.79 3.66
N GLY A 37 -2.06 2.73 3.35
CA GLY A 37 -1.30 1.55 3.71
C GLY A 37 0.15 1.66 3.33
N GLU A 38 0.92 0.68 3.78
CA GLU A 38 2.33 0.59 3.50
C GLU A 38 2.66 -0.79 2.97
N ILE A 39 3.63 -0.84 2.08
CA ILE A 39 4.06 -2.10 1.50
C ILE A 39 5.57 -2.16 1.63
N ALA A 40 6.09 -3.23 2.21
CA ALA A 40 7.53 -3.41 2.34
C ALA A 40 8.01 -4.47 1.38
N GLU A 41 9.20 -4.27 0.86
CA GLU A 41 9.81 -5.25 -0.03
C GLU A 41 10.67 -6.19 0.80
N LEU A 42 10.22 -7.42 0.95
CA LEU A 42 10.88 -8.41 1.78
C LEU A 42 11.17 -9.65 0.96
N ASP A 43 12.47 -10.00 0.84
CA ASP A 43 12.82 -11.26 0.18
C ASP A 43 12.21 -11.42 -1.20
N GLY A 44 12.18 -10.35 -1.97
CA GLY A 44 11.63 -10.42 -3.31
C GLY A 44 10.12 -10.46 -3.36
N GLN A 45 9.47 -10.25 -2.24
CA GLN A 45 8.02 -10.20 -2.18
C GLN A 45 7.59 -8.85 -1.62
N PHE A 46 6.32 -8.55 -1.82
CA PHE A 46 5.75 -7.30 -1.34
C PHE A 46 4.79 -7.62 -0.22
N ALA A 47 5.06 -7.09 0.96
CA ALA A 47 4.25 -7.37 2.13
C ALA A 47 3.45 -6.15 2.53
N ILE A 48 2.17 -6.36 2.80
CA ILE A 48 1.35 -5.28 3.35
C ILE A 48 1.65 -5.19 4.82
N ILE A 49 2.02 -3.99 5.26
CA ILE A 49 2.41 -3.75 6.64
C ILE A 49 1.29 -3.04 7.39
N LYS A 50 0.96 -3.57 8.54
CA LYS A 50 -0.06 -2.97 9.36
C LYS A 50 0.42 -2.98 10.80
N ASN A 51 0.46 -1.80 11.42
CA ASN A 51 0.92 -1.67 12.79
C ASN A 51 2.31 -2.24 13.00
N GLY A 52 3.18 -2.08 11.99
CA GLY A 52 4.54 -2.54 12.10
C GLY A 52 4.73 -4.02 11.85
N ASN A 53 3.69 -4.71 11.40
CA ASN A 53 3.76 -6.14 11.16
C ASN A 53 3.36 -6.47 9.73
N ALA A 54 4.01 -7.47 9.16
CA ALA A 54 3.66 -7.93 7.83
C ALA A 54 2.39 -8.76 7.93
N GLU A 55 1.37 -8.34 7.22
CA GLU A 55 0.08 -9.00 7.30
C GLU A 55 -0.14 -9.97 6.17
N SER A 56 0.30 -9.62 4.98
CA SER A 56 0.11 -10.45 3.80
C SER A 56 1.30 -10.27 2.88
N PHE A 57 1.59 -11.30 2.11
CA PHE A 57 2.70 -11.27 1.17
C PHE A 57 2.20 -11.50 -0.24
N TYR A 58 2.77 -10.78 -1.19
CA TYR A 58 2.41 -10.90 -2.60
C TYR A 58 3.65 -10.88 -3.45
N LYS A 59 3.62 -11.56 -4.56
CA LYS A 59 4.77 -11.61 -5.45
C LYS A 59 4.85 -10.39 -6.35
N LYS A 60 3.76 -9.66 -6.48
CA LYS A 60 3.72 -8.48 -7.33
C LYS A 60 3.21 -7.29 -6.55
N LEU A 61 3.81 -6.14 -6.83
CA LEU A 61 3.38 -4.92 -6.19
C LEU A 61 1.92 -4.61 -6.50
N GLU A 62 1.50 -4.88 -7.72
CA GLU A 62 0.12 -4.64 -8.13
C GLU A 62 -0.87 -5.34 -7.23
N ARG A 63 -0.56 -6.58 -6.86
CA ARG A 63 -1.47 -7.35 -6.03
C ARG A 63 -1.61 -6.74 -4.65
N ALA A 64 -0.51 -6.31 -4.09
CA ALA A 64 -0.55 -5.68 -2.77
C ALA A 64 -1.36 -4.39 -2.83
N VAL A 65 -1.16 -3.61 -3.89
CA VAL A 65 -1.88 -2.37 -4.06
C VAL A 65 -3.38 -2.62 -4.18
N GLU A 66 -3.77 -3.60 -4.99
CA GLU A 66 -5.16 -3.92 -5.16
C GLU A 66 -5.82 -4.32 -3.85
N THR A 67 -5.10 -5.11 -3.06
CA THR A 67 -5.64 -5.56 -1.79
C THR A 67 -5.86 -4.39 -0.84
N LEU A 68 -4.92 -3.45 -0.81
CA LEU A 68 -5.07 -2.29 0.03
C LEU A 68 -6.24 -1.43 -0.39
N ILE A 69 -6.43 -1.27 -1.68
CA ILE A 69 -7.54 -0.47 -2.19
C ILE A 69 -8.86 -1.13 -1.84
N GLU A 70 -8.93 -2.45 -1.99
CA GLU A 70 -10.14 -3.18 -1.64
C GLU A 70 -10.47 -3.05 -0.16
N THR A 71 -9.45 -3.19 0.67
CA THR A 71 -9.64 -3.06 2.10
C THR A 71 -10.13 -1.66 2.46
N TYR A 72 -9.55 -0.67 1.81
CA TYR A 72 -9.96 0.71 2.05
C TYR A 72 -11.43 0.91 1.69
N ASN A 73 -11.84 0.38 0.56
CA ASN A 73 -13.24 0.52 0.13
C ASN A 73 -14.20 -0.20 1.06
N LEU A 74 -13.79 -1.35 1.56
CA LEU A 74 -14.66 -2.11 2.44
C LEU A 74 -14.77 -1.48 3.83
N SER A 75 -13.78 -0.70 4.21
CA SER A 75 -13.77 -0.08 5.53
C SER A 75 -14.49 1.25 5.61
N LYS A 76 -14.99 1.72 4.53
CA LYS A 76 -15.62 3.04 4.51
C LYS A 76 -16.93 3.10 5.23
#